data_a4495c6e6deaf521dd28e6ce43240a88
#
_entry.id   a4495c6e6deaf521dd28e6ce43240a88
#
_cell.length_a   1.000
_cell.length_b   1.000
_cell.length_c   1.000
_cell.angle_alpha   90.00
_cell.angle_beta   90.00
_cell.angle_gamma   90.00
#
_symmetry.space_group_name_H-M   'P 1'
#
loop_
_entity.id
_entity.type
_entity.pdbx_description
1 polymer ?
#
loop_
_entity_poly.entity_id
_entity_poly.type
_entity_poly.pdbx_seq_one_letter_code
_entity_poly.pdbx_strand_id
1 'polypeptide(L)'
;YAESGASITSPSPRQFLSLRVRMMTDDPQSAAVLRSVRLNFNPPVAQQLQGELDKGVFAELGQPQEVSLFIKPVFAPQDIGFDEILVRTPPDMSLKFSGLRVGSLEQWENDQVEELTDVQVLETRSDSLWLRMDRLVRRGARAELIEVKFTTALFSSGAVLEAATGNSTLDNSWQQVDPADVTDRAESQGLQILASVTDNKVLSDVQVLP
;
A
#
# COMPACT_ATOMS: atom_id res chain seq x y z
N TYR A 1 -4.81 -19.51 -14.76
CA TYR A 1 -3.54 -19.86 -14.09
C TYR A 1 -2.91 -21.00 -14.85
N ALA A 2 -1.61 -20.90 -15.13
CA ALA A 2 -0.93 -21.83 -16.04
C ALA A 2 -0.47 -23.13 -15.36
N GLU A 3 -0.37 -23.15 -14.03
CA GLU A 3 0.20 -24.28 -13.29
C GLU A 3 -0.40 -24.44 -11.88
N SER A 4 -0.18 -25.64 -11.32
CA SER A 4 -0.57 -25.93 -9.94
C SER A 4 0.33 -25.15 -8.96
N GLY A 5 -0.28 -24.56 -7.93
CA GLY A 5 0.43 -23.74 -6.95
C GLY A 5 0.60 -22.27 -7.35
N ALA A 6 0.04 -21.85 -8.51
CA ALA A 6 0.04 -20.44 -8.87
C ALA A 6 -0.72 -19.58 -7.85
N SER A 7 -0.13 -18.44 -7.51
CA SER A 7 -0.76 -17.47 -6.61
C SER A 7 -1.98 -16.82 -7.25
N ILE A 8 -3.04 -16.63 -6.46
CA ILE A 8 -4.22 -15.90 -6.89
C ILE A 8 -3.93 -14.40 -6.67
N THR A 9 -3.79 -13.65 -7.78
CA THR A 9 -3.44 -12.22 -7.79
C THR A 9 -4.65 -11.29 -7.62
N SER A 10 -5.75 -11.80 -7.09
CA SER A 10 -6.94 -10.99 -6.77
C SER A 10 -6.67 -10.14 -5.52
N PRO A 11 -7.14 -8.87 -5.46
CA PRO A 11 -7.05 -8.07 -4.24
C PRO A 11 -7.63 -8.81 -3.03
N SER A 12 -6.98 -8.72 -1.87
CA SER A 12 -7.36 -9.36 -0.61
C SER A 12 -7.67 -8.28 0.45
N PRO A 13 -8.56 -8.54 1.41
CA PRO A 13 -9.33 -9.77 1.63
C PRO A 13 -10.58 -9.87 0.75
N ARG A 14 -11.04 -11.12 0.47
CA ARG A 14 -12.29 -11.39 -0.24
C ARG A 14 -13.15 -12.39 0.53
N GLN A 15 -14.43 -12.11 0.64
CA GLN A 15 -15.40 -13.02 1.27
C GLN A 15 -15.80 -14.19 0.36
N PHE A 16 -15.73 -13.97 -0.95
CA PHE A 16 -16.19 -14.92 -1.94
C PHE A 16 -15.16 -15.12 -3.04
N LEU A 17 -14.96 -16.37 -3.43
CA LEU A 17 -14.16 -16.77 -4.56
C LEU A 17 -15.05 -17.55 -5.54
N SER A 18 -15.10 -17.13 -6.80
CA SER A 18 -15.73 -17.89 -7.87
C SER A 18 -14.65 -18.56 -8.72
N LEU A 19 -14.70 -19.88 -8.81
CA LEU A 19 -13.77 -20.66 -9.60
C LEU A 19 -14.48 -21.20 -10.85
N ARG A 20 -13.95 -20.89 -12.04
CA ARG A 20 -14.42 -21.46 -13.31
C ARG A 20 -13.34 -22.34 -13.89
N VAL A 21 -13.65 -23.62 -14.08
CA VAL A 21 -12.77 -24.58 -14.73
C VAL A 21 -13.28 -24.82 -16.16
N ARG A 22 -12.39 -24.65 -17.16
CA ARG A 22 -12.66 -25.01 -18.55
C ARG A 22 -11.81 -26.22 -18.90
N MET A 23 -12.46 -27.32 -19.20
CA MET A 23 -11.78 -28.56 -19.64
C MET A 23 -11.91 -28.69 -21.15
N MET A 24 -10.81 -29.00 -21.80
CA MET A 24 -10.73 -29.19 -23.24
C MET A 24 -9.94 -30.47 -23.54
N THR A 25 -10.31 -31.18 -24.59
CA THR A 25 -9.55 -32.30 -25.11
C THR A 25 -9.54 -32.22 -26.64
N ASP A 26 -8.42 -32.53 -27.23
CA ASP A 26 -8.25 -32.61 -28.68
C ASP A 26 -8.48 -34.05 -29.18
N ASP A 27 -8.58 -35.04 -28.27
CA ASP A 27 -8.88 -36.43 -28.58
C ASP A 27 -10.36 -36.74 -28.34
N PRO A 28 -11.13 -37.04 -29.40
CA PRO A 28 -12.56 -37.35 -29.26
C PRO A 28 -12.86 -38.65 -28.50
N GLN A 29 -11.84 -39.51 -28.27
CA GLN A 29 -11.96 -40.76 -27.52
C GLN A 29 -11.54 -40.61 -26.04
N SER A 30 -11.03 -39.45 -25.63
CA SER A 30 -10.64 -39.21 -24.26
C SER A 30 -11.35 -38.01 -23.69
N ALA A 31 -11.73 -38.09 -22.39
CA ALA A 31 -12.36 -37.02 -21.65
C ALA A 31 -11.35 -36.38 -20.68
N ALA A 32 -11.31 -35.05 -20.64
CA ALA A 32 -10.57 -34.37 -19.62
C ALA A 32 -11.21 -34.62 -18.24
N VAL A 33 -10.42 -34.97 -17.24
CA VAL A 33 -10.91 -35.29 -15.90
C VAL A 33 -10.25 -34.37 -14.87
N LEU A 34 -11.05 -33.61 -14.15
CA LEU A 34 -10.61 -32.88 -12.99
C LEU A 34 -10.73 -33.76 -11.74
N ARG A 35 -9.60 -34.13 -11.13
CA ARG A 35 -9.58 -34.99 -9.96
C ARG A 35 -9.73 -34.26 -8.64
N SER A 36 -9.12 -33.07 -8.53
CA SER A 36 -9.23 -32.26 -7.32
C SER A 36 -8.91 -30.81 -7.61
N VAL A 37 -9.45 -29.92 -6.80
CA VAL A 37 -9.06 -28.51 -6.69
C VAL A 37 -8.72 -28.26 -5.24
N ARG A 38 -7.54 -27.69 -4.99
CA ARG A 38 -7.13 -27.28 -3.65
C ARG A 38 -6.85 -25.79 -3.65
N LEU A 39 -7.45 -25.06 -2.72
CA LEU A 39 -7.20 -23.65 -2.48
C LEU A 39 -6.55 -23.52 -1.10
N ASN A 40 -5.40 -22.86 -1.06
CA ASN A 40 -4.75 -22.47 0.18
C ASN A 40 -4.97 -20.97 0.37
N PHE A 41 -5.28 -20.56 1.59
CA PHE A 41 -5.46 -19.17 1.94
C PHE A 41 -4.96 -18.92 3.36
N ASN A 42 -4.43 -17.73 3.59
CA ASN A 42 -4.05 -17.24 4.91
C ASN A 42 -5.21 -16.45 5.52
N PRO A 43 -5.32 -16.39 6.85
CA PRO A 43 -6.17 -15.40 7.50
C PRO A 43 -5.75 -13.99 7.06
N PRO A 44 -6.68 -13.03 6.96
CA PRO A 44 -6.33 -11.66 6.63
C PRO A 44 -5.49 -11.02 7.74
N VAL A 45 -4.64 -10.07 7.39
CA VAL A 45 -3.87 -9.29 8.38
C VAL A 45 -4.78 -8.32 9.12
N ALA A 46 -5.79 -7.78 8.43
CA ALA A 46 -6.84 -6.94 8.99
C ALA A 46 -8.14 -7.13 8.18
N GLN A 47 -9.29 -6.94 8.81
CA GLN A 47 -10.59 -6.96 8.13
C GLN A 47 -10.65 -5.89 7.04
N GLN A 48 -10.10 -4.71 7.32
CA GLN A 48 -10.01 -3.60 6.40
C GLN A 48 -8.74 -2.79 6.66
N LEU A 49 -8.13 -2.31 5.59
CA LEU A 49 -7.02 -1.37 5.61
C LEU A 49 -7.40 -0.19 4.73
N GLN A 50 -7.47 0.98 5.31
CA GLN A 50 -7.76 2.21 4.61
C GLN A 50 -6.60 3.18 4.75
N GLY A 51 -6.37 4.04 3.75
CA GLY A 51 -5.28 5.01 3.83
C GLY A 51 -5.46 6.21 2.94
N GLU A 52 -4.74 7.26 3.35
CA GLU A 52 -4.67 8.52 2.63
C GLU A 52 -3.30 9.18 2.81
N LEU A 53 -3.00 10.12 1.94
CA LEU A 53 -1.81 10.97 2.04
C LEU A 53 -2.18 12.30 2.71
N ASP A 54 -1.26 12.87 3.52
CA ASP A 54 -1.45 14.19 4.10
C ASP A 54 -1.61 15.29 3.04
N LYS A 55 -0.94 15.12 1.88
CA LYS A 55 -0.94 16.06 0.78
C LYS A 55 -1.32 15.38 -0.53
N GLY A 56 -2.36 15.89 -1.16
CA GLY A 56 -2.79 15.46 -2.50
C GLY A 56 -2.24 16.30 -3.63
N VAL A 57 -1.56 17.45 -3.35
CA VAL A 57 -1.07 18.37 -4.37
C VAL A 57 0.35 18.82 -4.05
N PHE A 58 1.26 18.68 -5.03
CA PHE A 58 2.62 19.21 -4.96
C PHE A 58 2.69 20.55 -5.68
N ALA A 59 3.22 21.57 -4.99
CA ALA A 59 3.34 22.91 -5.53
C ALA A 59 4.41 23.01 -6.63
N GLU A 60 5.49 22.24 -6.51
CA GLU A 60 6.65 22.30 -7.41
C GLU A 60 7.04 20.89 -7.87
N LEU A 61 7.20 20.74 -9.19
CA LEU A 61 7.71 19.51 -9.79
C LEU A 61 9.22 19.35 -9.55
N GLY A 62 9.66 18.12 -9.33
CA GLY A 62 11.06 17.78 -9.15
C GLY A 62 11.68 18.19 -7.82
N GLN A 63 10.94 18.89 -6.95
CA GLN A 63 11.43 19.23 -5.63
C GLN A 63 11.04 18.17 -4.61
N PRO A 64 11.99 17.69 -3.79
CA PRO A 64 11.68 16.76 -2.71
C PRO A 64 10.73 17.38 -1.69
N GLN A 65 9.64 16.70 -1.39
CA GLN A 65 8.67 17.09 -0.38
C GLN A 65 8.44 15.94 0.60
N GLU A 66 8.28 16.27 1.87
CA GLU A 66 7.87 15.30 2.89
C GLU A 66 6.37 15.04 2.76
N VAL A 67 6.01 13.77 2.78
CA VAL A 67 4.65 13.25 2.67
C VAL A 67 4.42 12.25 3.78
N SER A 68 3.24 12.28 4.36
CA SER A 68 2.75 11.30 5.32
C SER A 68 1.67 10.43 4.68
N LEU A 69 1.86 9.12 4.75
CA LEU A 69 0.82 8.13 4.47
C LEU A 69 0.18 7.70 5.78
N PHE A 70 -1.11 7.99 5.95
CA PHE A 70 -1.90 7.48 7.05
C PHE A 70 -2.55 6.15 6.69
N ILE A 71 -2.45 5.17 7.58
CA ILE A 71 -3.09 3.85 7.45
C ILE A 71 -3.95 3.59 8.66
N LYS A 72 -5.24 3.33 8.44
CA LYS A 72 -6.24 3.00 9.46
C LYS A 72 -6.67 1.54 9.33
N PRO A 73 -6.17 0.64 10.21
CA PRO A 73 -6.59 -0.75 10.23
C PRO A 73 -7.89 -0.93 11.02
N VAL A 74 -8.75 -1.80 10.52
CA VAL A 74 -9.92 -2.33 11.26
C VAL A 74 -9.72 -3.83 11.43
N PHE A 75 -9.75 -4.32 12.67
CA PHE A 75 -9.47 -5.72 12.97
C PHE A 75 -10.71 -6.49 13.41
N ALA A 76 -10.93 -7.64 12.79
CA ALA A 76 -11.81 -8.69 13.30
C ALA A 76 -11.08 -9.59 14.33
N PRO A 77 -11.81 -10.39 15.15
CA PRO A 77 -11.19 -11.24 16.17
C PRO A 77 -10.20 -12.28 15.64
N GLN A 78 -10.37 -12.72 14.40
CA GLN A 78 -9.54 -13.75 13.74
C GLN A 78 -8.36 -13.18 12.96
N ASP A 79 -8.24 -11.86 12.82
CA ASP A 79 -7.18 -11.23 12.05
C ASP A 79 -5.83 -11.41 12.75
N ILE A 80 -4.81 -11.71 11.94
CA ILE A 80 -3.48 -12.04 12.45
C ILE A 80 -2.63 -10.81 12.77
N GLY A 81 -3.00 -9.63 12.26
CA GLY A 81 -2.20 -8.43 12.35
C GLY A 81 -1.05 -8.38 11.35
N PHE A 82 -0.32 -7.27 11.36
CA PHE A 82 0.82 -7.02 10.47
C PHE A 82 1.97 -6.32 11.21
N ASP A 83 3.17 -6.52 10.73
CA ASP A 83 4.41 -5.89 11.17
C ASP A 83 5.23 -5.34 10.00
N GLU A 84 4.75 -5.51 8.77
CA GLU A 84 5.40 -5.00 7.57
C GLU A 84 4.50 -4.02 6.82
N ILE A 85 5.12 -2.99 6.25
CA ILE A 85 4.47 -2.00 5.39
C ILE A 85 5.30 -1.86 4.12
N LEU A 86 4.64 -1.94 2.97
CA LEU A 86 5.22 -1.74 1.66
C LEU A 86 4.52 -0.55 1.00
N VAL A 87 5.31 0.45 0.58
CA VAL A 87 4.83 1.58 -0.22
C VAL A 87 5.52 1.54 -1.57
N ARG A 88 4.77 1.70 -2.65
CA ARG A 88 5.26 1.75 -4.01
C ARG A 88 4.78 3.01 -4.72
N THR A 89 5.64 3.52 -5.57
CA THR A 89 5.34 4.65 -6.45
C THR A 89 5.62 4.29 -7.91
N PRO A 90 5.17 5.09 -8.89
CA PRO A 90 5.66 4.98 -10.24
C PRO A 90 7.20 5.08 -10.32
N PRO A 91 7.85 4.47 -11.34
CA PRO A 91 9.31 4.37 -11.42
C PRO A 91 10.06 5.71 -11.55
N ASP A 92 9.36 6.78 -11.91
CA ASP A 92 9.88 8.15 -12.01
C ASP A 92 9.90 8.90 -10.67
N MET A 93 9.43 8.28 -9.60
CA MET A 93 9.47 8.83 -8.24
C MET A 93 10.50 8.09 -7.39
N SER A 94 10.96 8.76 -6.33
CA SER A 94 11.85 8.16 -5.34
C SER A 94 11.25 8.28 -3.95
N LEU A 95 11.43 7.24 -3.13
CA LEU A 95 10.98 7.19 -1.75
C LEU A 95 12.18 7.17 -0.81
N LYS A 96 12.19 8.07 0.17
CA LYS A 96 13.17 8.06 1.25
C LYS A 96 12.43 8.11 2.59
N PHE A 97 12.52 7.04 3.37
CA PHE A 97 11.94 6.94 4.70
C PHE A 97 12.44 8.04 5.64
N SER A 98 11.55 8.68 6.39
CA SER A 98 11.86 9.71 7.39
C SER A 98 11.31 9.42 8.78
N GLY A 99 10.27 8.59 8.93
CA GLY A 99 9.75 8.24 10.25
C GLY A 99 8.47 7.39 10.19
N LEU A 100 8.12 6.80 11.32
CA LEU A 100 6.89 6.04 11.50
C LEU A 100 6.31 6.34 12.87
N ARG A 101 5.04 6.74 12.91
CA ARG A 101 4.31 7.02 14.15
C ARG A 101 3.07 6.16 14.26
N VAL A 102 2.73 5.75 15.48
CA VAL A 102 1.60 4.86 15.75
C VAL A 102 0.86 5.34 16.99
N GLY A 103 -0.47 5.30 16.98
CA GLY A 103 -1.27 5.68 18.14
C GLY A 103 -2.73 5.31 18.02
N SER A 104 -3.45 5.42 19.15
CA SER A 104 -4.91 5.45 19.14
C SER A 104 -5.41 6.80 18.60
N LEU A 105 -6.67 6.86 18.16
CA LEU A 105 -7.27 8.13 17.72
C LEU A 105 -7.18 9.21 18.78
N GLU A 106 -7.40 8.88 20.07
CA GLU A 106 -7.26 9.79 21.19
C GLU A 106 -5.83 10.35 21.33
N GLN A 107 -4.81 9.49 21.14
CA GLN A 107 -3.41 9.93 21.16
C GLN A 107 -3.10 10.87 19.99
N TRP A 108 -3.69 10.63 18.82
CA TRP A 108 -3.56 11.50 17.66
C TRP A 108 -4.22 12.88 17.91
N GLU A 109 -5.40 12.92 18.51
CA GLU A 109 -6.10 14.16 18.89
C GLU A 109 -5.27 15.01 19.87
N ASN A 110 -4.58 14.37 20.81
CA ASN A 110 -3.78 15.01 21.85
C ASN A 110 -2.30 15.21 21.49
N ASP A 111 -1.89 14.86 20.28
CA ASP A 111 -0.50 14.86 19.78
C ASP A 111 0.47 14.06 20.69
N GLN A 112 -0.02 12.94 21.24
CA GLN A 112 0.70 12.04 22.14
C GLN A 112 1.02 10.69 21.47
N VAL A 113 1.21 10.73 20.16
CA VAL A 113 1.54 9.53 19.36
C VAL A 113 2.95 9.06 19.62
N GLU A 114 3.13 7.76 19.53
CA GLU A 114 4.43 7.13 19.69
C GLU A 114 5.20 7.14 18.36
N GLU A 115 6.43 7.63 18.38
CA GLU A 115 7.36 7.49 17.27
C GLU A 115 8.13 6.18 17.43
N LEU A 116 8.08 5.33 16.40
CA LEU A 116 8.80 4.06 16.39
C LEU A 116 10.22 4.27 15.89
N THR A 117 11.20 4.01 16.77
CA THR A 117 12.63 4.14 16.45
C THR A 117 13.22 2.86 15.88
N ASP A 118 12.65 1.69 16.22
CA ASP A 118 13.15 0.38 15.83
C ASP A 118 12.43 -0.13 14.56
N VAL A 119 12.47 0.69 13.49
CA VAL A 119 11.93 0.36 12.18
C VAL A 119 13.07 -0.06 11.27
N GLN A 120 13.00 -1.28 10.75
CA GLN A 120 13.96 -1.79 9.78
C GLN A 120 13.50 -1.44 8.37
N VAL A 121 14.36 -0.80 7.60
CA VAL A 121 14.16 -0.61 6.16
C VAL A 121 14.75 -1.83 5.46
N LEU A 122 13.90 -2.74 4.99
CA LEU A 122 14.30 -4.01 4.39
C LEU A 122 14.73 -3.86 2.94
N GLU A 123 14.04 -3.02 2.20
CA GLU A 123 14.35 -2.70 0.81
C GLU A 123 14.06 -1.23 0.54
N THR A 124 15.04 -0.55 -0.05
CA THR A 124 14.88 0.78 -0.62
C THR A 124 15.28 0.71 -2.08
N ARG A 125 14.32 0.51 -2.97
CA ARG A 125 14.47 0.87 -4.39
C ARG A 125 14.03 2.32 -4.55
N SER A 126 14.38 2.93 -5.65
CA SER A 126 13.91 4.31 -5.92
C SER A 126 12.38 4.42 -5.85
N ASP A 127 11.66 3.38 -6.28
CA ASP A 127 10.21 3.31 -6.42
C ASP A 127 9.48 2.50 -5.34
N SER A 128 10.20 1.96 -4.36
CA SER A 128 9.59 1.17 -3.28
C SER A 128 10.30 1.32 -1.94
N LEU A 129 9.50 1.30 -0.88
CA LEU A 129 9.91 1.36 0.51
C LEU A 129 9.28 0.21 1.27
N TRP A 130 10.09 -0.75 1.73
CA TRP A 130 9.64 -1.88 2.53
C TRP A 130 10.17 -1.75 3.95
N LEU A 131 9.23 -1.60 4.89
CA LEU A 131 9.49 -1.39 6.30
C LEU A 131 9.05 -2.60 7.12
N ARG A 132 9.81 -2.93 8.17
CA ARG A 132 9.41 -3.86 9.22
C ARG A 132 9.48 -3.18 10.58
N MET A 133 8.39 -3.29 11.33
CA MET A 133 8.29 -2.83 12.72
C MET A 133 8.77 -3.93 13.66
N ASP A 134 9.27 -3.57 14.83
CA ASP A 134 9.64 -4.50 15.92
C ASP A 134 8.43 -5.10 16.63
N ARG A 135 7.23 -4.60 16.34
CA ARG A 135 5.97 -5.00 16.94
C ARG A 135 4.91 -5.36 15.92
N LEU A 136 4.02 -6.26 16.35
CA LEU A 136 2.84 -6.63 15.57
C LEU A 136 1.67 -5.68 15.85
N VAL A 137 1.19 -5.00 14.82
CA VAL A 137 -0.04 -4.21 14.84
C VAL A 137 -1.22 -5.16 14.70
N ARG A 138 -2.04 -5.25 15.74
CA ARG A 138 -3.20 -6.14 15.81
C ARG A 138 -4.28 -5.56 16.71
N ARG A 139 -5.43 -6.22 16.76
CA ARG A 139 -6.52 -5.84 17.64
C ARG A 139 -6.04 -5.63 19.08
N GLY A 140 -6.36 -4.47 19.66
CA GLY A 140 -5.98 -4.11 21.04
C GLY A 140 -4.56 -3.53 21.20
N ALA A 141 -3.79 -3.39 20.14
CA ALA A 141 -2.43 -2.82 20.18
C ALA A 141 -2.37 -1.30 20.30
N ARG A 142 -3.50 -0.60 20.49
CA ARG A 142 -3.61 0.89 20.47
C ARG A 142 -3.02 1.53 19.22
N ALA A 143 -3.04 0.80 18.12
CA ALA A 143 -2.54 1.24 16.82
C ALA A 143 -3.74 1.40 15.88
N GLU A 144 -4.56 2.42 16.13
CA GLU A 144 -5.78 2.71 15.35
C GLU A 144 -5.47 3.56 14.13
N LEU A 145 -4.35 4.29 14.17
CA LEU A 145 -3.84 5.07 13.04
C LEU A 145 -2.31 5.00 13.04
N ILE A 146 -1.76 4.76 11.86
CA ILE A 146 -0.32 4.66 11.60
C ILE A 146 0.03 5.73 10.57
N GLU A 147 1.11 6.46 10.80
CA GLU A 147 1.68 7.41 9.86
C GLU A 147 3.07 6.94 9.41
N VAL A 148 3.24 6.78 8.13
CA VAL A 148 4.53 6.53 7.49
C VAL A 148 4.99 7.81 6.82
N LYS A 149 6.08 8.39 7.30
CA LYS A 149 6.70 9.60 6.73
C LYS A 149 7.79 9.24 5.74
N PHE A 150 7.77 9.87 4.60
CA PHE A 150 8.80 9.73 3.59
C PHE A 150 8.95 11.00 2.77
N THR A 151 10.13 11.19 2.19
CA THR A 151 10.38 12.25 1.22
C THR A 151 10.26 11.69 -0.19
N THR A 152 9.56 12.40 -1.06
CA THR A 152 9.43 12.05 -2.48
C THR A 152 9.41 13.29 -3.36
N ALA A 153 9.65 13.12 -4.66
CA ALA A 153 9.55 14.18 -5.66
C ALA A 153 8.68 13.68 -6.83
N LEU A 154 7.81 14.56 -7.32
CA LEU A 154 6.92 14.28 -8.45
C LEU A 154 7.50 14.91 -9.71
N PHE A 155 7.67 14.11 -10.78
CA PHE A 155 8.20 14.57 -12.09
C PHE A 155 7.15 14.54 -13.21
N SER A 156 5.94 14.10 -12.91
CA SER A 156 4.80 14.00 -13.82
C SER A 156 3.62 14.85 -13.33
N SER A 157 2.54 14.92 -14.11
CA SER A 157 1.32 15.65 -13.72
C SER A 157 0.58 15.04 -12.53
N GLY A 158 0.90 13.81 -12.17
CA GLY A 158 0.31 13.11 -11.03
C GLY A 158 0.82 11.68 -10.91
N ALA A 159 0.67 11.11 -9.73
CA ALA A 159 1.04 9.75 -9.40
C ALA A 159 0.02 9.12 -8.46
N VAL A 160 -0.15 7.82 -8.56
CA VAL A 160 -0.92 7.01 -7.60
C VAL A 160 0.08 6.14 -6.85
N LEU A 161 0.05 6.20 -5.53
CA LEU A 161 0.84 5.33 -4.68
C LEU A 161 0.06 4.05 -4.40
N GLU A 162 0.78 2.95 -4.29
CA GLU A 162 0.24 1.69 -3.79
C GLU A 162 0.82 1.43 -2.40
N ALA A 163 -0.01 1.04 -1.47
CA ALA A 163 0.42 0.63 -0.14
C ALA A 163 -0.16 -0.73 0.21
N ALA A 164 0.62 -1.53 0.91
CA ALA A 164 0.20 -2.84 1.42
C ALA A 164 0.82 -3.09 2.79
N THR A 165 0.16 -3.92 3.59
CA THR A 165 0.70 -4.42 4.86
C THR A 165 0.84 -5.93 4.82
N GLY A 166 1.81 -6.47 5.55
CA GLY A 166 2.12 -7.88 5.58
C GLY A 166 2.47 -8.37 6.99
N ASN A 167 2.46 -9.68 7.18
CA ASN A 167 2.89 -10.32 8.40
C ASN A 167 4.15 -11.14 8.12
N SER A 168 5.27 -10.77 8.73
CA SER A 168 6.58 -11.35 8.47
C SER A 168 6.70 -12.84 8.83
N THR A 169 5.74 -13.37 9.59
CA THR A 169 5.70 -14.79 9.96
C THR A 169 4.99 -15.68 8.94
N LEU A 170 4.36 -15.09 7.92
CA LEU A 170 3.57 -15.78 6.91
C LEU A 170 3.95 -15.38 5.50
N ASP A 171 4.25 -16.36 4.67
CA ASP A 171 4.48 -16.13 3.25
C ASP A 171 3.23 -15.61 2.55
N ASN A 172 3.41 -14.62 1.67
CA ASN A 172 2.32 -14.06 0.85
C ASN A 172 1.11 -13.52 1.66
N SER A 173 1.36 -12.92 2.82
CA SER A 173 0.32 -12.33 3.68
C SER A 173 -0.05 -10.90 3.31
N TRP A 174 0.46 -10.37 2.19
CA TRP A 174 0.26 -8.98 1.77
C TRP A 174 -1.20 -8.66 1.49
N GLN A 175 -1.68 -7.60 2.12
CA GLN A 175 -3.02 -7.04 1.93
C GLN A 175 -2.91 -5.56 1.55
N GLN A 176 -3.59 -5.17 0.48
CA GLN A 176 -3.58 -3.78 0.01
C GLN A 176 -4.31 -2.83 0.95
N VAL A 177 -3.83 -1.59 0.99
CA VAL A 177 -4.47 -0.46 1.64
C VAL A 177 -5.37 0.22 0.60
N ASP A 178 -6.67 0.27 0.90
CA ASP A 178 -7.65 0.91 0.03
C ASP A 178 -7.65 2.43 0.25
N PRO A 179 -7.71 3.25 -0.81
CA PRO A 179 -7.84 4.70 -0.67
C PRO A 179 -9.12 5.08 0.08
N ALA A 180 -9.01 5.93 1.09
CA ALA A 180 -10.15 6.44 1.85
C ALA A 180 -9.75 7.69 2.65
N ASP A 181 -10.72 8.47 3.04
CA ASP A 181 -10.60 9.54 4.03
C ASP A 181 -10.56 8.90 5.43
N VAL A 182 -9.43 8.97 6.12
CA VAL A 182 -9.20 8.26 7.39
C VAL A 182 -8.88 9.19 8.56
N THR A 183 -8.50 10.45 8.29
CA THR A 183 -8.17 11.44 9.32
C THR A 183 -8.38 12.88 8.84
N ASP A 184 -8.89 13.75 9.72
CA ASP A 184 -9.03 15.19 9.46
C ASP A 184 -7.65 15.93 9.33
N ARG A 185 -6.54 15.21 9.49
CA ARG A 185 -5.18 15.75 9.38
C ARG A 185 -4.65 15.75 7.94
N ALA A 186 -5.32 15.08 7.04
CA ALA A 186 -4.96 14.97 5.63
C ALA A 186 -5.78 15.93 4.77
N GLU A 187 -5.16 16.47 3.74
CA GLU A 187 -5.83 17.31 2.74
C GLU A 187 -6.30 16.47 1.53
N SER A 188 -5.77 15.25 1.39
CA SER A 188 -6.16 14.34 0.33
C SER A 188 -7.21 13.34 0.82
N GLN A 189 -7.95 12.73 -0.12
CA GLN A 189 -8.91 11.68 0.19
C GLN A 189 -8.50 10.34 -0.43
N GLY A 190 -7.19 10.07 -0.43
CA GLY A 190 -6.69 8.83 -1.02
C GLY A 190 -5.19 8.78 -1.21
N LEU A 191 -4.74 7.93 -2.12
CA LEU A 191 -3.33 7.64 -2.38
C LEU A 191 -2.82 8.30 -3.67
N GLN A 192 -3.39 9.43 -4.07
CA GLN A 192 -3.03 10.15 -5.28
C GLN A 192 -2.35 11.48 -4.95
N ILE A 193 -1.28 11.77 -5.70
CA ILE A 193 -0.60 13.06 -5.69
C ILE A 193 -0.76 13.68 -7.07
N LEU A 194 -1.13 14.96 -7.12
CA LEU A 194 -1.25 15.76 -8.34
C LEU A 194 -0.23 16.91 -8.32
N ALA A 195 0.26 17.29 -9.47
CA ALA A 195 1.02 18.53 -9.61
C ALA A 195 0.06 19.73 -9.60
N SER A 196 0.41 20.77 -8.84
CA SER A 196 -0.28 22.05 -8.97
C SER A 196 -0.01 22.65 -10.34
N VAL A 197 -1.05 22.92 -11.11
CA VAL A 197 -0.95 23.56 -12.45
C VAL A 197 -0.93 25.08 -12.29
N THR A 198 -0.19 25.61 -11.32
CA THR A 198 0.03 27.05 -11.22
C THR A 198 1.30 27.41 -12.00
N ASP A 199 1.11 27.95 -13.17
CA ASP A 199 2.09 28.49 -14.13
C ASP A 199 2.82 27.48 -15.04
N ASN A 200 2.44 27.50 -16.30
CA ASN A 200 3.15 26.93 -17.46
C ASN A 200 4.54 27.58 -17.72
N LYS A 201 5.30 27.90 -16.71
CA LYS A 201 6.65 28.50 -16.88
C LYS A 201 7.71 27.53 -17.33
N VAL A 202 7.46 26.21 -17.26
CA VAL A 202 8.46 25.19 -17.63
C VAL A 202 8.70 25.10 -19.13
N LEU A 203 7.83 25.67 -19.98
CA LEU A 203 7.98 25.64 -21.45
C LEU A 203 8.26 27.00 -22.11
N SER A 204 8.42 28.09 -21.36
CA SER A 204 8.67 29.42 -21.93
C SER A 204 10.10 29.62 -22.44
N ASP A 205 11.05 28.73 -22.11
CA ASP A 205 12.46 28.87 -22.45
C ASP A 205 13.00 27.79 -23.42
N VAL A 206 12.12 27.07 -24.13
CA VAL A 206 12.56 26.19 -25.21
C VAL A 206 12.88 27.06 -26.42
N GLN A 207 14.11 27.56 -26.54
CA GLN A 207 14.63 28.13 -27.79
C GLN A 207 14.89 26.98 -28.76
N VAL A 208 14.07 26.89 -29.81
CA VAL A 208 14.41 26.09 -30.97
C VAL A 208 15.53 26.85 -31.72
N LEU A 209 16.76 26.39 -31.55
CA LEU A 209 17.89 26.89 -32.34
C LEU A 209 17.73 26.39 -33.78
N PRO A 210 18.01 27.25 -34.78
CA PRO A 210 17.88 26.95 -36.21
C PRO A 210 18.86 25.87 -36.68
#